data_0a0dc63500c9731ee7754cf2b4959c1e
#
_entry.id   0a0dc63500c9731ee7754cf2b4959c1e
#
_cell.length_a   1.000
_cell.length_b   1.000
_cell.length_c   1.000
_cell.angle_alpha   90.00
_cell.angle_beta   90.00
_cell.angle_gamma   90.00
#
_symmetry.space_group_name_H-M   'P 1'
#
loop_
_entity.id
_entity.type
_entity.pdbx_description
1 polymer ?
#
loop_
_entity_poly.entity_id
_entity_poly.type
_entity_poly.pdbx_seq_one_letter_code
_entity_poly.pdbx_strand_id
1 'polypeptide(L)'
;MKKILRIMLISICTIITVMVVFLAAVYFVNLISNEREKGKIESYGQKVLVDGKQMNVLIQGDGKETIVLLPGYGTASPVLDFKPLVNELSPYYRVVVIEPFGYGLSDDTDKVRTSQNIVDEIHECLQKLNINKYTLMGHSISGIYGLEYVNQYENEIKAFVGIDSSVPKQEDSDELPVSSLQLLHQSGFYRLIVKMNPDQLVMPKVDEQTKDQIKMLTFRNFLDESQASEAENFINNFKNAQRLHFPKNLPVVFYLADQTEEETPSWKPMHEELLKNVDHGKVVTYKGGHYLHHTKSKEIAADFREFLSNNESHR
;
A
#
# COMPACT_ATOMS: atom_id res chain seq x y z
N MET A 1 14.48 -33.75 -49.33
CA MET A 1 13.58 -32.63 -48.98
C MET A 1 12.34 -33.04 -48.20
N LYS A 2 11.42 -33.89 -48.71
CA LYS A 2 10.13 -34.26 -48.03
C LYS A 2 10.34 -34.88 -46.62
N LYS A 3 11.37 -35.69 -46.36
CA LYS A 3 11.66 -36.33 -45.07
C LYS A 3 12.14 -35.30 -44.01
N ILE A 4 12.99 -34.35 -44.42
CA ILE A 4 13.48 -33.29 -43.55
C ILE A 4 12.33 -32.35 -43.15
N LEU A 5 11.50 -31.95 -44.12
CA LEU A 5 10.32 -31.11 -43.87
C LEU A 5 9.35 -31.76 -42.86
N ARG A 6 9.12 -33.08 -42.99
CA ARG A 6 8.26 -33.86 -42.08
C ARG A 6 8.85 -33.89 -40.66
N ILE A 7 10.17 -34.08 -40.52
CA ILE A 7 10.83 -34.06 -39.21
C ILE A 7 10.72 -32.67 -38.57
N MET A 8 10.98 -31.60 -39.34
CA MET A 8 10.83 -30.21 -38.83
C MET A 8 9.40 -29.95 -38.39
N LEU A 9 8.38 -30.37 -39.19
CA LEU A 9 6.98 -30.19 -38.80
C LEU A 9 6.62 -30.93 -37.53
N ILE A 10 7.07 -32.16 -37.34
CA ILE A 10 6.84 -32.97 -36.13
C ILE A 10 7.53 -32.30 -34.95
N SER A 11 8.77 -31.81 -35.11
CA SER A 11 9.49 -31.12 -34.01
C SER A 11 8.78 -29.83 -33.59
N ILE A 12 8.30 -29.04 -34.56
CA ILE A 12 7.53 -27.81 -34.27
C ILE A 12 6.23 -28.15 -33.54
N CYS A 13 5.47 -29.13 -34.03
CA CYS A 13 4.23 -29.57 -33.35
C CYS A 13 4.49 -30.06 -31.93
N THR A 14 5.58 -30.83 -31.75
CA THR A 14 5.96 -31.30 -30.39
C THR A 14 6.29 -30.15 -29.47
N ILE A 15 7.08 -29.17 -29.92
CA ILE A 15 7.43 -27.98 -29.11
C ILE A 15 6.15 -27.21 -28.75
N ILE A 16 5.27 -26.96 -29.71
CA ILE A 16 4.00 -26.25 -29.47
C ILE A 16 3.15 -27.03 -28.45
N THR A 17 3.06 -28.36 -28.60
CA THR A 17 2.28 -29.21 -27.68
C THR A 17 2.84 -29.11 -26.26
N VAL A 18 4.17 -29.23 -26.08
CA VAL A 18 4.82 -29.10 -24.78
C VAL A 18 4.58 -27.72 -24.17
N MET A 19 4.68 -26.67 -24.98
CA MET A 19 4.41 -25.31 -24.53
C MET A 19 2.96 -25.14 -24.05
N VAL A 20 1.97 -25.62 -24.83
CA VAL A 20 0.55 -25.55 -24.46
C VAL A 20 0.27 -26.32 -23.17
N VAL A 21 0.84 -27.53 -23.03
CA VAL A 21 0.70 -28.33 -21.79
C VAL A 21 1.32 -27.59 -20.58
N PHE A 22 2.47 -26.96 -20.76
CA PHE A 22 3.11 -26.19 -19.70
C PHE A 22 2.26 -24.98 -19.28
N LEU A 23 1.76 -24.18 -20.25
CA LEU A 23 0.88 -23.04 -19.98
C LEU A 23 -0.40 -23.48 -19.25
N ALA A 24 -1.02 -24.53 -19.72
CA ALA A 24 -2.20 -25.13 -19.07
C ALA A 24 -1.90 -25.58 -17.64
N ALA A 25 -0.76 -26.25 -17.42
CA ALA A 25 -0.35 -26.69 -16.10
C ALA A 25 -0.17 -25.51 -15.12
N VAL A 26 0.52 -24.44 -15.54
CA VAL A 26 0.71 -23.22 -14.73
C VAL A 26 -0.66 -22.62 -14.35
N TYR A 27 -1.56 -22.47 -15.33
CA TYR A 27 -2.89 -21.93 -15.12
C TYR A 27 -3.72 -22.77 -14.14
N PHE A 28 -3.81 -24.09 -14.34
CA PHE A 28 -4.60 -24.98 -13.47
C PHE A 28 -4.00 -25.09 -12.06
N VAL A 29 -2.67 -25.10 -11.93
CA VAL A 29 -2.01 -25.06 -10.61
C VAL A 29 -2.38 -23.77 -9.88
N ASN A 30 -2.42 -22.62 -10.56
CA ASN A 30 -2.83 -21.36 -9.97
C ASN A 30 -4.29 -21.41 -9.50
N LEU A 31 -5.22 -21.87 -10.34
CA LEU A 31 -6.63 -22.01 -9.96
C LEU A 31 -6.83 -22.90 -8.71
N ILE A 32 -6.20 -24.09 -8.71
CA ILE A 32 -6.31 -25.04 -7.59
C ILE A 32 -5.69 -24.44 -6.32
N SER A 33 -4.57 -23.72 -6.46
CA SER A 33 -3.91 -23.06 -5.32
C SER A 33 -4.79 -21.97 -4.75
N ASN A 34 -5.38 -21.10 -5.58
CA ASN A 34 -6.29 -20.05 -5.13
C ASN A 34 -7.48 -20.62 -4.34
N GLU A 35 -8.12 -21.68 -4.84
CA GLU A 35 -9.25 -22.30 -4.13
C GLU A 35 -8.83 -22.92 -2.79
N ARG A 36 -7.66 -23.55 -2.73
CA ARG A 36 -7.13 -24.13 -1.48
C ARG A 36 -6.73 -23.05 -0.47
N GLU A 37 -6.20 -21.93 -0.93
CA GLU A 37 -5.74 -20.81 -0.10
C GLU A 37 -6.90 -20.02 0.48
N LYS A 38 -8.03 -19.86 -0.23
CA LYS A 38 -9.25 -19.22 0.30
C LYS A 38 -9.67 -19.76 1.67
N GLY A 39 -9.63 -21.07 1.85
CA GLY A 39 -9.98 -21.73 3.12
C GLY A 39 -8.91 -21.65 4.22
N LYS A 40 -7.73 -21.10 3.90
CA LYS A 40 -6.62 -20.97 4.85
C LYS A 40 -6.36 -19.53 5.26
N ILE A 41 -6.90 -18.56 4.52
CA ILE A 41 -6.80 -17.14 4.88
C ILE A 41 -7.61 -16.91 6.14
N GLU A 42 -6.93 -16.59 7.23
CA GLU A 42 -7.54 -16.28 8.51
C GLU A 42 -8.12 -14.86 8.50
N SER A 43 -9.28 -14.71 9.09
CA SER A 43 -9.91 -13.40 9.27
C SER A 43 -9.20 -12.62 10.38
N TYR A 44 -9.00 -11.34 10.17
CA TYR A 44 -8.49 -10.38 11.14
C TYR A 44 -9.23 -9.04 10.95
N GLY A 45 -9.15 -8.18 11.98
CA GLY A 45 -9.86 -6.89 11.95
C GLY A 45 -11.38 -7.03 12.02
N GLN A 46 -12.07 -6.02 11.54
CA GLN A 46 -13.53 -5.97 11.47
C GLN A 46 -13.98 -5.38 10.14
N LYS A 47 -15.18 -5.75 9.70
CA LYS A 47 -15.77 -5.24 8.47
C LYS A 47 -16.62 -4.00 8.75
N VAL A 48 -16.44 -2.98 7.93
CA VAL A 48 -17.24 -1.75 7.92
C VAL A 48 -17.91 -1.62 6.56
N LEU A 49 -19.22 -1.44 6.53
CA LEU A 49 -19.95 -1.24 5.27
C LEU A 49 -19.72 0.19 4.76
N VAL A 50 -19.00 0.34 3.67
CA VAL A 50 -18.66 1.60 3.01
C VAL A 50 -19.09 1.50 1.56
N ASP A 51 -19.85 2.48 1.07
CA ASP A 51 -20.35 2.51 -0.32
C ASP A 51 -20.98 1.17 -0.78
N GLY A 52 -21.70 0.49 0.14
CA GLY A 52 -22.34 -0.79 -0.13
C GLY A 52 -21.44 -2.03 -0.13
N LYS A 53 -20.14 -1.88 0.12
CA LYS A 53 -19.12 -2.94 0.14
C LYS A 53 -18.43 -3.04 1.51
N GLN A 54 -17.77 -4.15 1.80
CA GLN A 54 -17.12 -4.40 3.09
C GLN A 54 -15.66 -3.95 3.06
N MET A 55 -15.33 -2.93 3.84
CA MET A 55 -13.95 -2.48 4.08
C MET A 55 -13.41 -3.13 5.36
N ASN A 56 -12.23 -3.71 5.33
CA ASN A 56 -11.61 -4.31 6.50
C ASN A 56 -10.77 -3.29 7.27
N VAL A 57 -10.89 -3.29 8.59
CA VAL A 57 -10.20 -2.34 9.48
C VAL A 57 -9.70 -3.07 10.71
N LEU A 58 -8.44 -2.88 11.07
CA LEU A 58 -7.93 -3.28 12.39
C LEU A 58 -7.95 -2.07 13.32
N ILE A 59 -8.44 -2.25 14.54
CA ILE A 59 -8.29 -1.27 15.63
C ILE A 59 -7.53 -1.97 16.75
N GLN A 60 -6.39 -1.41 17.16
CA GLN A 60 -5.56 -1.94 18.24
C GLN A 60 -5.09 -0.82 19.18
N GLY A 61 -5.10 -1.10 20.49
CA GLY A 61 -4.81 -0.11 21.51
C GLY A 61 -6.02 0.72 21.92
N ASP A 62 -5.93 1.33 23.10
CA ASP A 62 -6.99 2.11 23.78
C ASP A 62 -6.56 3.53 24.18
N GLY A 63 -5.44 3.99 23.61
CA GLY A 63 -4.94 5.35 23.82
C GLY A 63 -5.96 6.43 23.44
N LYS A 64 -5.89 7.58 24.09
CA LYS A 64 -6.80 8.72 23.86
C LYS A 64 -6.68 9.30 22.45
N GLU A 65 -5.46 9.29 21.92
CA GLU A 65 -5.16 9.79 20.58
C GLU A 65 -5.25 8.65 19.56
N THR A 66 -5.89 8.95 18.43
CA THR A 66 -6.06 7.98 17.34
C THR A 66 -5.05 8.24 16.22
N ILE A 67 -4.43 7.17 15.71
CA ILE A 67 -3.59 7.17 14.52
C ILE A 67 -4.27 6.30 13.47
N VAL A 68 -4.43 6.82 12.26
CA VAL A 68 -4.95 6.10 11.10
C VAL A 68 -3.80 5.81 10.15
N LEU A 69 -3.56 4.54 9.86
CA LEU A 69 -2.51 4.06 8.95
C LEU A 69 -3.09 3.76 7.57
N LEU A 70 -2.47 4.32 6.53
CA LEU A 70 -2.82 4.11 5.12
C LEU A 70 -1.65 3.47 4.37
N PRO A 71 -1.91 2.43 3.56
CA PRO A 71 -0.88 1.62 2.90
C PRO A 71 -0.25 2.29 1.68
N GLY A 72 0.89 1.74 1.26
CA GLY A 72 1.42 1.92 -0.09
C GLY A 72 0.63 1.12 -1.13
N TYR A 73 0.79 1.50 -2.41
CA TYR A 73 0.18 0.78 -3.52
C TYR A 73 0.62 -0.69 -3.58
N GLY A 74 -0.32 -1.58 -3.90
CA GLY A 74 -0.04 -3.01 -4.05
C GLY A 74 0.28 -3.75 -2.76
N THR A 75 0.15 -3.12 -1.59
CA THR A 75 0.33 -3.79 -0.29
C THR A 75 -0.71 -4.90 -0.11
N ALA A 76 -0.24 -6.15 -0.09
CA ALA A 76 -1.12 -7.34 -0.08
C ALA A 76 -2.11 -7.37 1.08
N SER A 77 -1.66 -6.95 2.27
CA SER A 77 -2.46 -6.78 3.48
C SER A 77 -1.89 -5.66 4.33
N PRO A 78 -2.47 -4.47 4.29
CA PRO A 78 -2.06 -3.33 5.13
C PRO A 78 -1.96 -3.65 6.62
N VAL A 79 -2.91 -4.40 7.15
CA VAL A 79 -2.92 -4.80 8.57
C VAL A 79 -1.69 -5.63 8.94
N LEU A 80 -1.32 -6.59 8.12
CA LEU A 80 -0.18 -7.46 8.38
C LEU A 80 1.15 -6.76 8.05
N ASP A 81 1.16 -5.89 7.07
CA ASP A 81 2.31 -5.10 6.64
C ASP A 81 2.74 -4.09 7.72
N PHE A 82 1.78 -3.38 8.31
CA PHE A 82 2.03 -2.44 9.40
C PHE A 82 2.19 -3.11 10.79
N LYS A 83 2.06 -4.43 10.92
CA LYS A 83 2.12 -5.14 12.21
C LYS A 83 3.30 -4.72 13.09
N PRO A 84 4.55 -4.54 12.58
CA PRO A 84 5.66 -4.05 13.41
C PRO A 84 5.41 -2.64 13.99
N LEU A 85 4.90 -1.72 13.17
CA LEU A 85 4.64 -0.34 13.59
C LEU A 85 3.42 -0.26 14.52
N VAL A 86 2.38 -1.02 14.25
CA VAL A 86 1.19 -1.13 15.11
C VAL A 86 1.58 -1.59 16.51
N ASN A 87 2.47 -2.57 16.64
CA ASN A 87 2.95 -3.08 17.91
C ASN A 87 3.71 -2.01 18.74
N GLU A 88 4.42 -1.10 18.09
CA GLU A 88 5.14 -0.01 18.76
C GLU A 88 4.23 1.18 19.12
N LEU A 89 3.17 1.41 18.35
CA LEU A 89 2.25 2.53 18.57
C LEU A 89 1.10 2.19 19.52
N SER A 90 0.54 0.97 19.43
CA SER A 90 -0.69 0.59 20.16
C SER A 90 -0.59 0.59 21.69
N PRO A 91 0.58 0.51 22.34
CA PRO A 91 0.69 0.75 23.79
C PRO A 91 0.35 2.17 24.24
N TYR A 92 0.37 3.15 23.32
CA TYR A 92 0.19 4.58 23.63
C TYR A 92 -1.01 5.19 22.91
N TYR A 93 -1.41 4.63 21.77
CA TYR A 93 -2.42 5.17 20.87
C TYR A 93 -3.50 4.15 20.54
N ARG A 94 -4.65 4.64 20.13
CA ARG A 94 -5.62 3.86 19.39
C ARG A 94 -5.20 3.83 17.92
N VAL A 95 -4.68 2.71 17.45
CA VAL A 95 -4.17 2.55 16.08
C VAL A 95 -5.25 1.92 15.21
N VAL A 96 -5.55 2.56 14.10
CA VAL A 96 -6.54 2.13 13.11
C VAL A 96 -5.81 1.88 11.80
N VAL A 97 -5.79 0.64 11.32
CA VAL A 97 -5.25 0.30 10.01
C VAL A 97 -6.39 0.06 9.05
N ILE A 98 -6.47 0.83 7.99
CA ILE A 98 -7.49 0.67 6.95
C ILE A 98 -6.92 -0.14 5.81
N GLU A 99 -7.67 -1.13 5.37
CA GLU A 99 -7.44 -1.83 4.10
C GLU A 99 -8.41 -1.25 3.07
N PRO A 100 -7.98 -0.34 2.18
CA PRO A 100 -8.83 0.19 1.13
C PRO A 100 -9.43 -0.92 0.25
N PHE A 101 -10.42 -0.62 -0.58
CA PHE A 101 -10.95 -1.62 -1.52
C PHE A 101 -9.87 -2.16 -2.44
N GLY A 102 -9.86 -3.49 -2.65
CA GLY A 102 -8.80 -4.21 -3.37
C GLY A 102 -7.60 -4.61 -2.51
N TYR A 103 -7.59 -4.27 -1.21
CA TYR A 103 -6.48 -4.56 -0.30
C TYR A 103 -6.89 -5.51 0.81
N GLY A 104 -5.98 -6.39 1.22
CA GLY A 104 -6.14 -7.29 2.36
C GLY A 104 -7.42 -8.11 2.28
N LEU A 105 -8.28 -7.98 3.28
CA LEU A 105 -9.57 -8.65 3.34
C LEU A 105 -10.75 -7.78 2.88
N SER A 106 -10.52 -6.55 2.43
CA SER A 106 -11.57 -5.71 1.87
C SER A 106 -12.16 -6.29 0.59
N ASP A 107 -13.38 -5.89 0.27
CA ASP A 107 -13.97 -6.19 -1.01
C ASP A 107 -13.25 -5.44 -2.14
N ASP A 108 -13.46 -5.87 -3.35
CA ASP A 108 -13.07 -5.15 -4.56
C ASP A 108 -14.15 -4.13 -4.97
N THR A 109 -13.79 -3.12 -5.78
CA THR A 109 -14.73 -2.10 -6.27
C THR A 109 -14.52 -1.80 -7.74
N ASP A 110 -15.61 -1.52 -8.44
CA ASP A 110 -15.66 -1.03 -9.82
C ASP A 110 -15.61 0.51 -9.90
N LYS A 111 -15.59 1.21 -8.75
CA LYS A 111 -15.47 2.64 -8.68
C LYS A 111 -14.06 3.08 -9.07
N VAL A 112 -13.96 4.06 -9.98
CA VAL A 112 -12.66 4.58 -10.44
C VAL A 112 -11.80 5.04 -9.26
N ARG A 113 -10.55 4.60 -9.21
CA ARG A 113 -9.63 4.84 -8.07
C ARG A 113 -8.92 6.18 -8.18
N THR A 114 -9.69 7.27 -8.30
CA THR A 114 -9.17 8.62 -8.10
C THR A 114 -8.82 8.85 -6.63
N SER A 115 -7.85 9.74 -6.34
CA SER A 115 -7.52 10.13 -4.96
C SER A 115 -8.76 10.58 -4.19
N GLN A 116 -9.66 11.34 -4.83
CA GLN A 116 -10.92 11.78 -4.26
C GLN A 116 -11.81 10.60 -3.81
N ASN A 117 -12.05 9.61 -4.68
CA ASN A 117 -12.90 8.46 -4.35
C ASN A 117 -12.30 7.62 -3.21
N ILE A 118 -10.98 7.41 -3.22
CA ILE A 118 -10.27 6.69 -2.17
C ILE A 118 -10.41 7.42 -0.83
N VAL A 119 -10.23 8.74 -0.83
CA VAL A 119 -10.32 9.60 0.36
C VAL A 119 -11.75 9.61 0.92
N ASP A 120 -12.76 9.74 0.07
CA ASP A 120 -14.18 9.73 0.48
C ASP A 120 -14.56 8.41 1.16
N GLU A 121 -14.10 7.28 0.61
CA GLU A 121 -14.36 5.95 1.17
C GLU A 121 -13.67 5.75 2.52
N ILE A 122 -12.43 6.21 2.67
CA ILE A 122 -11.70 6.17 3.94
C ILE A 122 -12.41 7.05 4.97
N HIS A 123 -12.84 8.25 4.59
CA HIS A 123 -13.60 9.13 5.46
C HIS A 123 -14.93 8.52 5.91
N GLU A 124 -15.72 7.97 4.98
CA GLU A 124 -16.97 7.27 5.31
C GLU A 124 -16.72 6.13 6.31
N CYS A 125 -15.66 5.37 6.12
CA CYS A 125 -15.25 4.31 7.03
C CYS A 125 -15.01 4.83 8.46
N LEU A 126 -14.22 5.90 8.59
CA LEU A 126 -13.90 6.51 9.88
C LEU A 126 -15.14 7.12 10.56
N GLN A 127 -16.02 7.76 9.79
CA GLN A 127 -17.28 8.30 10.33
C GLN A 127 -18.17 7.19 10.89
N LYS A 128 -18.29 6.05 10.19
CA LYS A 128 -19.06 4.89 10.68
C LYS A 128 -18.46 4.25 11.94
N LEU A 129 -17.15 4.41 12.15
CA LEU A 129 -16.47 3.99 13.36
C LEU A 129 -16.51 5.05 14.49
N ASN A 130 -17.17 6.20 14.27
CA ASN A 130 -17.20 7.36 15.17
C ASN A 130 -15.77 7.88 15.50
N ILE A 131 -14.88 7.90 14.50
CA ILE A 131 -13.51 8.41 14.61
C ILE A 131 -13.46 9.76 13.91
N ASN A 132 -13.47 10.85 14.68
CA ASN A 132 -13.66 12.21 14.17
C ASN A 132 -12.40 13.10 14.30
N LYS A 133 -11.38 12.66 15.04
CA LYS A 133 -10.13 13.39 15.23
C LYS A 133 -8.98 12.39 15.31
N TYR A 134 -7.98 12.54 14.45
CA TYR A 134 -6.88 11.57 14.34
C TYR A 134 -5.63 12.18 13.69
N THR A 135 -4.50 11.53 13.89
CA THR A 135 -3.31 11.70 13.06
C THR A 135 -3.39 10.75 11.88
N LEU A 136 -3.16 11.26 10.68
CA LEU A 136 -3.09 10.45 9.47
C LEU A 136 -1.63 10.10 9.17
N MET A 137 -1.32 8.82 9.01
CA MET A 137 0.01 8.32 8.74
C MET A 137 -0.01 7.45 7.48
N GLY A 138 0.68 7.89 6.43
CA GLY A 138 0.65 7.24 5.11
C GLY A 138 2.02 6.76 4.64
N HIS A 139 2.06 5.56 4.05
CA HIS A 139 3.24 5.01 3.38
C HIS A 139 3.13 5.21 1.86
N SER A 140 4.27 5.55 1.21
CA SER A 140 4.36 5.57 -0.26
C SER A 140 3.26 6.44 -0.89
N ILE A 141 2.48 5.91 -1.85
CA ILE A 141 1.38 6.61 -2.56
C ILE A 141 0.39 7.29 -1.61
N SER A 142 0.24 6.80 -0.39
CA SER A 142 -0.63 7.44 0.61
C SER A 142 -0.17 8.84 1.04
N GLY A 143 1.00 9.31 0.61
CA GLY A 143 1.36 10.71 0.68
C GLY A 143 0.46 11.60 -0.18
N ILE A 144 0.09 11.13 -1.37
CA ILE A 144 -0.85 11.81 -2.28
C ILE A 144 -2.28 11.78 -1.72
N TYR A 145 -2.74 10.60 -1.27
CA TYR A 145 -4.08 10.46 -0.68
C TYR A 145 -4.21 11.23 0.64
N GLY A 146 -3.16 11.23 1.47
CA GLY A 146 -3.12 11.98 2.71
C GLY A 146 -3.15 13.49 2.49
N LEU A 147 -2.46 13.99 1.47
CA LEU A 147 -2.52 15.41 1.11
C LEU A 147 -3.92 15.82 0.62
N GLU A 148 -4.56 15.01 -0.23
CA GLU A 148 -5.95 15.19 -0.64
C GLU A 148 -6.88 15.19 0.56
N TYR A 149 -6.72 14.20 1.45
CA TYR A 149 -7.50 14.02 2.67
C TYR A 149 -7.43 15.23 3.59
N VAL A 150 -6.22 15.74 3.83
CA VAL A 150 -5.98 16.94 4.67
C VAL A 150 -6.68 18.17 4.08
N ASN A 151 -6.65 18.34 2.76
CA ASN A 151 -7.31 19.49 2.12
C ASN A 151 -8.84 19.41 2.17
N GLN A 152 -9.40 18.20 2.18
CA GLN A 152 -10.84 18.01 2.21
C GLN A 152 -11.42 17.98 3.62
N TYR A 153 -10.71 17.38 4.57
CA TYR A 153 -11.15 17.14 5.95
C TYR A 153 -10.19 17.73 7.00
N GLU A 154 -9.65 18.92 6.74
CA GLU A 154 -8.64 19.59 7.59
C GLU A 154 -9.01 19.57 9.07
N ASN A 155 -10.29 19.86 9.38
CA ASN A 155 -10.76 19.94 10.76
C ASN A 155 -10.71 18.62 11.54
N GLU A 156 -10.52 17.48 10.88
CA GLU A 156 -10.45 16.16 11.50
C GLU A 156 -9.00 15.73 11.78
N ILE A 157 -8.02 16.37 11.12
CA ILE A 157 -6.62 15.95 11.14
C ILE A 157 -5.84 16.72 12.21
N LYS A 158 -5.18 15.99 13.12
CA LYS A 158 -4.31 16.55 14.15
C LYS A 158 -2.87 16.72 13.67
N ALA A 159 -2.38 15.80 12.88
CA ALA A 159 -1.07 15.83 12.26
C ALA A 159 -1.04 14.91 11.03
N PHE A 160 -0.11 15.14 10.13
CA PHE A 160 0.19 14.25 9.04
C PHE A 160 1.59 13.66 9.18
N VAL A 161 1.72 12.36 8.90
CA VAL A 161 3.00 11.63 8.92
C VAL A 161 3.17 10.90 7.60
N GLY A 162 4.24 11.20 6.88
CA GLY A 162 4.63 10.45 5.69
C GLY A 162 5.76 9.47 6.00
N ILE A 163 5.59 8.19 5.65
CA ILE A 163 6.63 7.17 5.75
C ILE A 163 7.11 6.86 4.34
N ASP A 164 8.26 7.39 3.97
CA ASP A 164 8.84 7.36 2.63
C ASP A 164 7.78 7.59 1.56
N SER A 165 6.93 8.59 1.81
CA SER A 165 5.67 8.80 1.12
C SER A 165 5.87 9.64 -0.14
N SER A 166 5.06 9.38 -1.15
CA SER A 166 5.03 10.13 -2.39
C SER A 166 4.66 11.60 -2.18
N VAL A 167 5.21 12.46 -3.02
CA VAL A 167 4.94 13.90 -3.06
C VAL A 167 4.50 14.33 -4.46
N PRO A 168 3.68 15.40 -4.59
CA PRO A 168 3.06 15.76 -5.87
C PRO A 168 4.02 16.08 -7.03
N LYS A 169 5.23 16.52 -6.73
CA LYS A 169 6.27 16.88 -7.72
C LYS A 169 7.25 15.74 -8.01
N GLN A 170 7.02 14.58 -7.48
CA GLN A 170 7.80 13.39 -7.79
C GLN A 170 7.79 13.16 -9.32
N GLU A 171 8.97 13.13 -9.92
CA GLU A 171 9.16 12.73 -11.30
C GLU A 171 9.00 11.22 -11.39
N ASP A 172 8.35 10.76 -12.45
CA ASP A 172 8.13 9.37 -12.82
C ASP A 172 7.00 8.63 -12.08
N SER A 173 5.84 8.83 -12.63
CA SER A 173 4.92 7.71 -12.78
C SER A 173 5.00 7.25 -14.24
N ASP A 174 5.99 6.44 -14.59
CA ASP A 174 5.89 5.67 -15.82
C ASP A 174 4.57 4.90 -15.79
N GLU A 175 3.84 4.90 -16.88
CA GLU A 175 2.61 4.12 -16.98
C GLU A 175 2.94 2.66 -16.69
N LEU A 176 2.39 2.12 -15.61
CA LEU A 176 2.53 0.69 -15.33
C LEU A 176 1.84 -0.10 -16.45
N PRO A 177 2.46 -1.15 -16.98
CA PRO A 177 1.84 -2.00 -18.00
C PRO A 177 0.75 -2.89 -17.39
N VAL A 178 -0.31 -2.26 -16.85
CA VAL A 178 -1.37 -2.89 -16.03
C VAL A 178 -1.92 -4.14 -16.68
N SER A 179 -2.34 -4.05 -17.96
CA SER A 179 -2.92 -5.19 -18.68
C SER A 179 -1.96 -6.39 -18.79
N SER A 180 -0.65 -6.14 -18.97
CA SER A 180 0.35 -7.19 -19.04
C SER A 180 0.58 -7.85 -17.69
N LEU A 181 0.60 -7.05 -16.62
CA LEU A 181 0.76 -7.53 -15.24
C LEU A 181 -0.48 -8.29 -14.76
N GLN A 182 -1.69 -7.84 -15.14
CA GLN A 182 -2.92 -8.58 -14.88
C GLN A 182 -2.91 -9.94 -15.60
N LEU A 183 -2.48 -9.98 -16.86
CA LEU A 183 -2.34 -11.24 -17.60
C LEU A 183 -1.34 -12.18 -16.91
N LEU A 184 -0.21 -11.65 -16.42
CA LEU A 184 0.79 -12.39 -15.67
C LEU A 184 0.19 -13.01 -14.39
N HIS A 185 -0.65 -12.25 -13.68
CA HIS A 185 -1.34 -12.72 -12.47
C HIS A 185 -2.40 -13.77 -12.81
N GLN A 186 -3.32 -13.48 -13.73
CA GLN A 186 -4.43 -14.35 -14.10
C GLN A 186 -3.96 -15.69 -14.71
N SER A 187 -2.89 -15.67 -15.50
CA SER A 187 -2.29 -16.88 -16.06
C SER A 187 -1.58 -17.78 -15.07
N GLY A 188 -1.29 -17.26 -13.85
CA GLY A 188 -0.54 -17.96 -12.80
C GLY A 188 0.99 -17.80 -12.89
N PHE A 189 1.51 -17.10 -13.89
CA PHE A 189 2.95 -16.87 -14.01
C PHE A 189 3.49 -16.01 -12.87
N TYR A 190 2.72 -15.03 -12.37
CA TYR A 190 3.11 -14.26 -11.21
C TYR A 190 3.41 -15.17 -10.01
N ARG A 191 2.50 -16.11 -9.70
CA ARG A 191 2.71 -17.11 -8.63
C ARG A 191 3.93 -17.99 -8.89
N LEU A 192 4.15 -18.40 -10.13
CA LEU A 192 5.33 -19.20 -10.50
C LEU A 192 6.62 -18.42 -10.24
N ILE A 193 6.70 -17.16 -10.70
CA ILE A 193 7.86 -16.27 -10.50
C ILE A 193 8.14 -16.07 -9.01
N VAL A 194 7.13 -15.73 -8.22
CA VAL A 194 7.28 -15.55 -6.76
C VAL A 194 7.75 -16.84 -6.06
N LYS A 195 7.24 -18.01 -6.49
CA LYS A 195 7.71 -19.29 -5.92
C LYS A 195 9.14 -19.62 -6.32
N MET A 196 9.59 -19.23 -7.49
CA MET A 196 10.99 -19.43 -7.93
C MET A 196 11.95 -18.42 -7.29
N ASN A 197 11.46 -17.25 -6.92
CA ASN A 197 12.23 -16.19 -6.30
C ASN A 197 11.44 -15.52 -5.16
N PRO A 198 11.31 -16.17 -4.00
CA PRO A 198 10.48 -15.70 -2.89
C PRO A 198 10.99 -14.39 -2.25
N ASP A 199 12.27 -14.07 -2.41
CA ASP A 199 12.89 -12.87 -1.87
C ASP A 199 12.42 -11.57 -2.59
N GLN A 200 11.70 -11.70 -3.71
CA GLN A 200 11.06 -10.55 -4.36
C GLN A 200 9.91 -9.96 -3.56
N LEU A 201 9.31 -10.72 -2.65
CA LEU A 201 8.27 -10.20 -1.77
C LEU A 201 8.91 -9.52 -0.57
N VAL A 202 8.86 -8.19 -0.54
CA VAL A 202 9.28 -7.43 0.63
C VAL A 202 8.28 -7.70 1.76
N MET A 203 8.77 -8.24 2.86
CA MET A 203 7.94 -8.65 3.99
C MET A 203 8.41 -8.04 5.29
N PRO A 204 7.49 -7.67 6.20
CA PRO A 204 7.85 -7.26 7.55
C PRO A 204 8.50 -8.39 8.34
N LYS A 205 9.20 -8.04 9.42
CA LYS A 205 9.74 -9.01 10.38
C LYS A 205 8.63 -9.54 11.27
N VAL A 206 7.96 -10.58 10.81
CA VAL A 206 6.84 -11.25 11.50
C VAL A 206 7.06 -12.77 11.53
N ASP A 207 6.20 -13.48 12.27
CA ASP A 207 6.20 -14.94 12.31
C ASP A 207 5.85 -15.58 10.95
N GLU A 208 6.20 -16.86 10.77
CA GLU A 208 6.00 -17.56 9.49
C GLU A 208 4.52 -17.71 9.10
N GLN A 209 3.62 -17.88 10.07
CA GLN A 209 2.18 -17.93 9.80
C GLN A 209 1.68 -16.61 9.20
N THR A 210 2.11 -15.48 9.76
CA THR A 210 1.81 -14.15 9.22
C THR A 210 2.40 -13.97 7.81
N LYS A 211 3.63 -14.42 7.57
CA LYS A 211 4.26 -14.37 6.23
C LYS A 211 3.48 -15.20 5.21
N ASP A 212 3.05 -16.41 5.58
CA ASP A 212 2.27 -17.26 4.69
C ASP A 212 0.91 -16.63 4.37
N GLN A 213 0.30 -15.96 5.35
CA GLN A 213 -0.93 -15.20 5.13
C GLN A 213 -0.71 -14.04 4.14
N ILE A 214 0.36 -13.26 4.30
CA ILE A 214 0.73 -12.19 3.35
C ILE A 214 0.91 -12.77 1.95
N LYS A 215 1.61 -13.90 1.79
CA LYS A 215 1.80 -14.56 0.48
C LYS A 215 0.47 -14.95 -0.16
N MET A 216 -0.44 -15.56 0.61
CA MET A 216 -1.76 -15.96 0.10
C MET A 216 -2.57 -14.74 -0.34
N LEU A 217 -2.54 -13.64 0.43
CA LEU A 217 -3.21 -12.39 0.08
C LEU A 217 -2.57 -11.69 -1.11
N THR A 218 -1.24 -11.77 -1.25
CA THR A 218 -0.54 -11.29 -2.46
C THR A 218 -1.04 -12.01 -3.71
N PHE A 219 -1.13 -13.34 -3.66
CA PHE A 219 -1.64 -14.11 -4.81
C PHE A 219 -3.12 -13.90 -5.09
N ARG A 220 -3.89 -13.48 -4.10
CA ARG A 220 -5.30 -13.18 -4.25
C ARG A 220 -5.54 -11.80 -4.85
N ASN A 221 -4.85 -10.77 -4.35
CA ASN A 221 -5.22 -9.38 -4.57
C ASN A 221 -4.32 -8.66 -5.60
N PHE A 222 -3.18 -9.26 -6.02
CA PHE A 222 -2.25 -8.58 -6.93
C PHE A 222 -2.94 -8.12 -8.21
N LEU A 223 -3.01 -6.80 -8.42
CA LEU A 223 -3.64 -6.19 -9.60
C LEU A 223 -5.07 -6.69 -9.86
N ASP A 224 -5.87 -6.82 -8.80
CA ASP A 224 -7.33 -6.93 -8.95
C ASP A 224 -7.91 -5.67 -9.63
N GLU A 225 -9.23 -5.61 -9.80
CA GLU A 225 -9.87 -4.50 -10.51
C GLU A 225 -9.62 -3.15 -9.84
N SER A 226 -9.64 -3.09 -8.51
CA SER A 226 -9.36 -1.89 -7.75
C SER A 226 -7.91 -1.43 -7.91
N GLN A 227 -6.94 -2.32 -7.70
CA GLN A 227 -5.52 -1.96 -7.83
C GLN A 227 -5.13 -1.60 -9.28
N ALA A 228 -5.73 -2.25 -10.27
CA ALA A 228 -5.54 -1.92 -11.67
C ALA A 228 -6.05 -0.50 -11.97
N SER A 229 -7.29 -0.19 -11.54
CA SER A 229 -7.87 1.15 -11.69
C SER A 229 -7.07 2.22 -10.93
N GLU A 230 -6.49 1.90 -9.77
CA GLU A 230 -5.63 2.79 -9.02
C GLU A 230 -4.35 3.14 -9.80
N ALA A 231 -3.68 2.13 -10.36
CA ALA A 231 -2.48 2.33 -11.18
C ALA A 231 -2.76 3.17 -12.44
N GLU A 232 -3.86 2.91 -13.12
CA GLU A 232 -4.29 3.68 -14.30
C GLU A 232 -4.58 5.15 -13.97
N ASN A 233 -4.89 5.46 -12.71
CA ASN A 233 -5.17 6.83 -12.27
C ASN A 233 -3.97 7.54 -11.63
N PHE A 234 -2.81 6.93 -11.48
CA PHE A 234 -1.64 7.55 -10.83
C PHE A 234 -1.31 8.92 -11.39
N ILE A 235 -1.13 9.02 -12.72
CA ILE A 235 -0.76 10.29 -13.38
C ILE A 235 -1.78 11.38 -13.03
N ASN A 236 -3.07 11.07 -13.09
CA ASN A 236 -4.13 12.03 -12.76
C ASN A 236 -4.13 12.40 -11.28
N ASN A 237 -3.93 11.42 -10.38
CA ASN A 237 -3.88 11.64 -8.94
C ASN A 237 -2.70 12.53 -8.56
N PHE A 238 -1.51 12.27 -9.09
CA PHE A 238 -0.33 13.11 -8.88
C PHE A 238 -0.52 14.54 -9.43
N LYS A 239 -1.03 14.67 -10.66
CA LYS A 239 -1.30 15.96 -11.28
C LYS A 239 -2.32 16.79 -10.48
N ASN A 240 -3.37 16.17 -9.97
CA ASN A 240 -4.36 16.85 -9.14
C ASN A 240 -3.77 17.31 -7.80
N ALA A 241 -2.88 16.51 -7.22
CA ALA A 241 -2.22 16.82 -5.95
C ALA A 241 -1.23 18.00 -6.06
N GLN A 242 -0.71 18.34 -7.26
CA GLN A 242 0.27 19.44 -7.43
C GLN A 242 -0.22 20.81 -6.95
N ARG A 243 -1.53 21.05 -6.88
CA ARG A 243 -2.13 22.29 -6.41
C ARG A 243 -2.49 22.30 -4.92
N LEU A 244 -2.33 21.16 -4.26
CA LEU A 244 -2.66 20.97 -2.85
C LEU A 244 -1.46 21.29 -1.95
N HIS A 245 -1.75 21.77 -0.75
CA HIS A 245 -0.74 22.16 0.24
C HIS A 245 -1.17 21.72 1.63
N PHE A 246 -0.22 21.46 2.50
CA PHE A 246 -0.55 21.30 3.92
C PHE A 246 -0.94 22.64 4.55
N PRO A 247 -1.97 22.67 5.42
CA PRO A 247 -2.32 23.85 6.20
C PRO A 247 -1.13 24.33 7.03
N LYS A 248 -0.97 25.63 7.14
CA LYS A 248 0.19 26.26 7.80
C LYS A 248 0.41 25.74 9.24
N ASN A 249 -0.68 25.59 9.99
CA ASN A 249 -0.63 25.21 11.41
C ASN A 249 -0.70 23.69 11.65
N LEU A 250 -0.81 22.88 10.58
CA LEU A 250 -0.86 21.43 10.73
C LEU A 250 0.55 20.88 10.99
N PRO A 251 0.81 20.14 12.07
CA PRO A 251 2.06 19.44 12.25
C PRO A 251 2.26 18.36 11.19
N VAL A 252 3.40 18.41 10.48
CA VAL A 252 3.73 17.43 9.42
C VAL A 252 5.14 16.90 9.61
N VAL A 253 5.30 15.58 9.62
CA VAL A 253 6.62 14.95 9.62
C VAL A 253 6.75 13.93 8.52
N PHE A 254 7.89 13.94 7.83
CA PHE A 254 8.27 12.94 6.85
C PHE A 254 9.46 12.12 7.36
N TYR A 255 9.32 10.81 7.34
CA TYR A 255 10.38 9.83 7.58
C TYR A 255 10.81 9.26 6.24
N LEU A 256 12.01 9.60 5.80
CA LEU A 256 12.53 9.23 4.49
C LEU A 256 13.57 8.10 4.60
N ALA A 257 13.64 7.25 3.60
CA ALA A 257 14.64 6.21 3.47
C ALA A 257 15.89 6.76 2.74
N ASP A 258 17.09 6.54 3.29
CA ASP A 258 18.33 6.96 2.64
C ASP A 258 18.54 6.26 1.29
N GLN A 259 18.11 5.01 1.12
CA GLN A 259 18.20 4.31 -0.15
C GLN A 259 17.30 4.95 -1.23
N THR A 260 16.10 5.43 -0.87
CA THR A 260 15.25 6.17 -1.81
C THR A 260 15.88 7.52 -2.18
N GLU A 261 16.54 8.20 -1.22
CA GLU A 261 17.28 9.43 -1.51
C GLU A 261 18.50 9.15 -2.43
N GLU A 262 19.19 8.02 -2.28
CA GLU A 262 20.29 7.61 -3.17
C GLU A 262 19.82 7.36 -4.61
N GLU A 263 18.65 6.69 -4.76
CA GLU A 263 18.03 6.40 -6.06
C GLU A 263 17.43 7.67 -6.70
N THR A 264 16.85 8.56 -5.86
CA THR A 264 16.19 9.80 -6.29
C THR A 264 16.75 10.97 -5.48
N PRO A 265 17.82 11.63 -5.91
CA PRO A 265 18.47 12.73 -5.16
C PRO A 265 17.57 13.94 -4.87
N SER A 266 16.50 14.11 -5.64
CA SER A 266 15.46 15.14 -5.41
C SER A 266 14.46 14.78 -4.31
N TRP A 267 14.48 13.54 -3.76
CA TRP A 267 13.48 13.03 -2.82
C TRP A 267 13.33 13.92 -1.59
N LYS A 268 14.39 14.11 -0.84
CA LYS A 268 14.38 14.97 0.34
C LYS A 268 14.08 16.45 0.02
N PRO A 269 14.72 17.08 -0.98
CA PRO A 269 14.38 18.45 -1.39
C PRO A 269 12.89 18.66 -1.72
N MET A 270 12.22 17.67 -2.35
CA MET A 270 10.79 17.77 -2.67
C MET A 270 9.91 17.75 -1.41
N HIS A 271 10.28 16.97 -0.40
CA HIS A 271 9.59 16.93 0.89
C HIS A 271 9.81 18.24 1.68
N GLU A 272 11.02 18.76 1.69
CA GLU A 272 11.35 20.05 2.32
C GLU A 272 10.60 21.22 1.64
N GLU A 273 10.47 21.20 0.31
CA GLU A 273 9.68 22.22 -0.42
C GLU A 273 8.20 22.16 -0.05
N LEU A 274 7.63 20.95 0.12
CA LEU A 274 6.23 20.78 0.52
C LEU A 274 5.96 21.30 1.95
N LEU A 275 6.99 21.33 2.80
CA LEU A 275 6.93 21.85 4.17
C LEU A 275 7.26 23.34 4.30
N LYS A 276 7.65 24.05 3.24
CA LYS A 276 8.15 25.42 3.28
C LYS A 276 7.22 26.42 3.96
N ASN A 277 5.92 26.19 3.90
CA ASN A 277 4.90 27.07 4.50
C ASN A 277 4.23 26.44 5.73
N VAL A 278 4.77 25.35 6.28
CA VAL A 278 4.25 24.64 7.44
C VAL A 278 5.05 25.07 8.69
N ASP A 279 4.36 25.61 9.70
CA ASP A 279 5.03 26.12 10.91
C ASP A 279 5.69 24.99 11.72
N HIS A 280 5.14 23.78 11.70
CA HIS A 280 5.58 22.61 12.44
C HIS A 280 5.92 21.46 11.48
N GLY A 281 6.83 21.74 10.53
CA GLY A 281 7.31 20.78 9.55
C GLY A 281 8.63 20.11 9.97
N LYS A 282 8.77 18.80 9.78
CA LYS A 282 10.01 18.06 10.08
C LYS A 282 10.28 17.03 8.98
N VAL A 283 11.53 16.88 8.58
CA VAL A 283 12.01 15.77 7.73
C VAL A 283 13.11 15.02 8.47
N VAL A 284 12.97 13.71 8.56
CA VAL A 284 13.95 12.81 9.20
C VAL A 284 14.32 11.73 8.21
N THR A 285 15.60 11.53 7.96
CA THR A 285 16.09 10.43 7.12
C THR A 285 16.58 9.29 7.98
N TYR A 286 16.11 8.08 7.71
CA TYR A 286 16.57 6.85 8.34
C TYR A 286 17.33 5.97 7.33
N LYS A 287 18.32 5.26 7.85
CA LYS A 287 19.04 4.24 7.08
C LYS A 287 18.14 3.03 6.83
N GLY A 288 17.83 2.75 5.57
CA GLY A 288 16.98 1.61 5.15
C GLY A 288 16.35 1.82 3.78
N GLY A 289 15.59 0.84 3.34
CA GLY A 289 14.82 0.90 2.09
C GLY A 289 13.41 1.46 2.31
N HIS A 290 12.66 1.53 1.22
CA HIS A 290 11.32 2.12 1.11
C HIS A 290 10.32 1.71 2.22
N TYR A 291 10.41 0.47 2.73
CA TYR A 291 9.52 -0.03 3.78
C TYR A 291 10.10 0.24 5.20
N LEU A 292 10.28 1.52 5.56
CA LEU A 292 10.82 1.92 6.87
C LEU A 292 9.99 1.38 8.04
N HIS A 293 8.69 1.28 7.89
CA HIS A 293 7.79 0.72 8.91
C HIS A 293 8.02 -0.78 9.19
N HIS A 294 8.79 -1.50 8.34
CA HIS A 294 9.24 -2.87 8.64
C HIS A 294 10.49 -2.92 9.50
N THR A 295 11.38 -1.93 9.35
CA THR A 295 12.74 -1.99 9.89
C THR A 295 13.03 -0.91 10.93
N LYS A 296 12.26 0.18 10.93
CA LYS A 296 12.42 1.39 11.76
C LYS A 296 11.19 1.73 12.60
N SER A 297 10.27 0.76 12.80
CA SER A 297 9.04 0.94 13.55
C SER A 297 9.26 1.58 14.91
N LYS A 298 10.29 1.12 15.65
CA LYS A 298 10.61 1.60 16.99
C LYS A 298 11.10 3.05 16.97
N GLU A 299 12.00 3.37 16.05
CA GLU A 299 12.57 4.71 15.90
C GLU A 299 11.47 5.68 15.44
N ILE A 300 10.63 5.31 14.48
CA ILE A 300 9.49 6.10 14.00
C ILE A 300 8.51 6.36 15.15
N ALA A 301 8.12 5.33 15.89
CA ALA A 301 7.17 5.48 17.01
C ALA A 301 7.72 6.36 18.13
N ALA A 302 9.03 6.30 18.43
CA ALA A 302 9.66 7.13 19.44
C ALA A 302 9.75 8.59 19.00
N ASP A 303 10.26 8.86 17.80
CA ASP A 303 10.38 10.22 17.24
C ASP A 303 9.00 10.86 17.06
N PHE A 304 8.01 10.11 16.58
CA PHE A 304 6.64 10.60 16.44
C PHE A 304 6.01 11.03 17.76
N ARG A 305 6.20 10.28 18.85
CA ARG A 305 5.71 10.68 20.18
C ARG A 305 6.36 11.99 20.66
N GLU A 306 7.65 12.14 20.46
CA GLU A 306 8.37 13.38 20.78
C GLU A 306 7.84 14.55 19.92
N PHE A 307 7.68 14.31 18.62
CA PHE A 307 7.16 15.31 17.69
C PHE A 307 5.76 15.81 18.10
N LEU A 308 4.83 14.90 18.45
CA LEU A 308 3.50 15.29 18.90
C LEU A 308 3.55 16.07 20.23
N SER A 309 4.31 15.59 21.23
CA SER A 309 4.38 16.25 22.54
C SER A 309 4.92 17.69 22.44
N ASN A 310 5.88 17.93 21.57
CA ASN A 310 6.43 19.26 21.32
C ASN A 310 5.42 20.20 20.64
N ASN A 311 4.50 19.66 19.85
CA ASN A 311 3.49 20.45 19.12
C ASN A 311 2.18 20.63 19.92
N GLU A 312 1.87 19.78 20.90
CA GLU A 312 0.72 19.95 21.78
C GLU A 312 0.92 21.09 22.80
N SER A 313 2.15 21.34 23.22
CA SER A 313 2.49 22.42 24.15
C SER A 313 2.33 23.83 23.55
N HIS A 314 2.11 23.94 22.26
CA HIS A 314 1.92 25.20 21.53
C HIS A 314 0.47 25.44 21.05
N ARG A 315 -0.47 24.55 21.42
CA ARG A 315 -1.92 24.70 21.20
C ARG A 315 -2.61 25.12 22.50
#